data_680c63ed411050cf1d7e9bfd39134506
#
_entry.id   680c63ed411050cf1d7e9bfd39134506
#
_cell.length_a   1.000
_cell.length_b   1.000
_cell.length_c   1.000
_cell.angle_alpha   90.00
_cell.angle_beta   90.00
_cell.angle_gamma   90.00
#
_symmetry.space_group_name_H-M   'P 1'
#
loop_
_entity.id
_entity.type
_entity.pdbx_description
1 polymer ?
#
loop_
_entity_poly.entity_id
_entity_poly.type
_entity_poly.pdbx_seq_one_letter_code
_entity_poly.pdbx_strand_id
1 'polypeptide(L)'
;VGGVGRAGPRLEEKARQLDPCLSIHDLRIVPGDTHTNVLFDLEFPAGYTGNKDEMLAAMCQFVHEQDPKYSCVVKVEQSYASAAHEK
;
A
#
# COMPACT_ATOMS: atom_id res chain seq x y z
N VAL A 1 -11.29 -19.85 1.53
CA VAL A 1 -10.64 -19.29 1.64
C VAL A 1 -10.29 -18.35 0.68
N GLY A 2 -10.32 -17.43 0.71
CA GLY A 2 -10.19 -16.51 -0.17
C GLY A 2 -8.92 -15.94 -0.40
N GLY A 3 -8.64 -15.66 -1.58
CA GLY A 3 -7.47 -14.95 -1.90
C GLY A 3 -7.46 -13.58 -1.33
N VAL A 4 -8.63 -13.06 -1.09
CA VAL A 4 -8.70 -11.72 -0.55
C VAL A 4 -8.01 -11.65 0.79
N GLY A 5 -8.24 -12.61 1.64
CA GLY A 5 -7.62 -12.58 2.94
C GLY A 5 -6.13 -12.72 2.87
N ARG A 6 -5.61 -13.29 1.80
CA ARG A 6 -4.20 -13.41 1.71
C ARG A 6 -3.57 -12.16 1.18
N ALA A 7 -4.26 -11.46 0.31
CA ALA A 7 -3.69 -10.26 -0.29
C ALA A 7 -3.35 -9.21 0.76
N GLY A 8 -4.23 -9.04 1.71
CA GLY A 8 -4.01 -8.01 2.71
C GLY A 8 -2.74 -8.19 3.52
N PRO A 9 -2.58 -9.34 4.15
CA PRO A 9 -1.36 -9.54 4.93
C PRO A 9 -0.11 -9.49 4.08
N ARG A 10 -0.20 -9.95 2.84
CA ARG A 10 0.97 -9.91 2.00
C ARG A 10 1.38 -8.52 1.64
N LEU A 11 0.42 -7.63 1.45
CA LEU A 11 0.74 -6.25 1.14
C LEU A 11 1.48 -5.60 2.29
N GLU A 12 1.05 -5.86 3.51
CA GLU A 12 1.75 -5.30 4.65
C GLU A 12 3.15 -5.85 4.76
N GLU A 13 3.31 -7.13 4.51
CA GLU A 13 4.61 -7.72 4.54
C GLU A 13 5.49 -7.14 3.45
N LYS A 14 4.95 -6.95 2.27
CA LYS A 14 5.73 -6.40 1.18
C LYS A 14 6.19 -4.98 1.51
N ALA A 15 5.31 -4.19 2.10
CA ALA A 15 5.68 -2.83 2.48
C ALA A 15 6.84 -2.86 3.47
N ARG A 16 6.80 -3.76 4.44
CA ARG A 16 7.89 -3.82 5.41
C ARG A 16 9.18 -4.31 4.77
N GLN A 17 9.08 -5.19 3.78
CA GLN A 17 10.26 -5.64 3.10
C GLN A 17 10.89 -4.52 2.30
N LEU A 18 10.07 -3.66 1.73
CA LEU A 18 10.60 -2.53 0.99
C LEU A 18 11.24 -1.52 1.94
N ASP A 19 10.54 -1.23 3.03
CA ASP A 19 11.07 -0.31 4.01
C ASP A 19 10.27 -0.50 5.30
N PRO A 20 10.89 -0.87 6.39
CA PRO A 20 10.14 -1.12 7.63
C PRO A 20 9.43 0.12 8.17
N CYS A 21 9.75 1.29 7.66
CA CYS A 21 9.07 2.49 8.09
C CYS A 21 7.72 2.69 7.44
N LEU A 22 7.41 1.93 6.40
CA LEU A 22 6.16 2.11 5.69
C LEU A 22 5.01 1.44 6.42
N SER A 23 3.82 2.00 6.29
CA SER A 23 2.62 1.43 6.89
C SER A 23 1.50 1.43 5.86
N ILE A 24 0.63 0.45 5.96
CA ILE A 24 -0.53 0.37 5.09
C ILE A 24 -1.77 0.55 5.93
N HIS A 25 -2.68 1.42 5.46
CA HIS A 25 -3.93 1.68 6.15
C HIS A 25 -5.09 1.57 5.17
N ASP A 26 -6.26 1.30 5.70
CA ASP A 26 -7.50 1.31 4.93
C ASP A 26 -7.44 0.38 3.72
N LEU A 27 -6.88 -0.78 3.87
CA LEU A 27 -6.84 -1.72 2.77
C LEU A 27 -8.24 -2.21 2.48
N ARG A 28 -8.67 -2.06 1.24
CA ARG A 28 -9.97 -2.50 0.82
C ARG A 28 -9.86 -3.19 -0.52
N ILE A 29 -10.62 -4.23 -0.73
CA ILE A 29 -10.63 -4.94 -1.99
C ILE A 29 -12.04 -4.90 -2.51
N VAL A 30 -12.22 -4.27 -3.66
CA VAL A 30 -13.54 -4.06 -4.24
C VAL A 30 -13.61 -4.84 -5.54
N PRO A 31 -14.31 -5.96 -5.56
CA PRO A 31 -14.41 -6.74 -6.79
C PRO A 31 -15.31 -6.04 -7.79
N GLY A 32 -14.94 -6.13 -9.04
CA GLY A 32 -15.74 -5.60 -10.13
C GLY A 32 -15.98 -6.66 -11.16
N ASP A 33 -16.61 -6.28 -12.25
CA ASP A 33 -16.95 -7.26 -13.28
C ASP A 33 -15.72 -7.80 -13.98
N THR A 34 -14.81 -6.94 -14.35
CA THR A 34 -13.64 -7.37 -15.08
C THR A 34 -12.37 -7.19 -14.29
N HIS A 35 -12.39 -6.33 -13.29
CA HIS A 35 -11.22 -6.05 -12.50
C HIS A 35 -11.59 -6.02 -11.02
N THR A 36 -10.64 -6.31 -10.19
CA THR A 36 -10.82 -6.15 -8.75
C THR A 36 -9.90 -5.03 -8.32
N ASN A 37 -10.47 -4.01 -7.68
CA ASN A 37 -9.68 -2.88 -7.24
C ASN A 37 -9.13 -3.15 -5.86
N VAL A 38 -7.81 -3.00 -5.72
CA VAL A 38 -7.14 -3.14 -4.44
C VAL A 38 -6.74 -1.73 -4.02
N LEU A 39 -7.44 -1.20 -3.02
CA LEU A 39 -7.22 0.17 -2.58
C LEU A 39 -6.57 0.18 -1.21
N PHE A 40 -5.60 1.02 -1.04
CA PHE A 40 -4.97 1.14 0.26
C PHE A 40 -4.22 2.47 0.35
N ASP A 41 -3.98 2.89 1.58
CA ASP A 41 -3.18 4.07 1.84
C ASP A 41 -1.79 3.60 2.23
N LEU A 42 -0.79 4.16 1.59
CA LEU A 42 0.59 3.85 1.94
C LEU A 42 1.15 5.06 2.66
N GLU A 43 1.44 4.89 3.94
CA GLU A 43 1.89 5.99 4.76
C GLU A 43 3.40 5.99 4.88
N PHE A 44 4.00 7.15 4.65
CA PHE A 44 5.42 7.34 4.80
C PHE A 44 5.68 8.18 6.05
N PRO A 45 6.74 7.91 6.76
CA PRO A 45 7.03 8.73 7.94
C PRO A 45 7.48 10.12 7.54
N ALA A 46 7.29 11.06 8.45
CA ALA A 46 7.78 12.40 8.22
C ALA A 46 9.29 12.35 8.05
N GLY A 47 9.79 13.07 7.09
CA GLY A 47 11.21 13.05 6.85
C GLY A 47 11.72 11.84 6.08
N TYR A 48 10.81 11.09 5.49
CA TYR A 48 11.23 9.93 4.72
C TYR A 48 12.14 10.38 3.58
N THR A 49 13.29 9.74 3.46
CA THR A 49 14.27 10.16 2.46
C THR A 49 14.35 9.24 1.26
N GLY A 50 13.63 8.14 1.27
CA GLY A 50 13.67 7.22 0.15
C GLY A 50 12.86 7.73 -1.03
N ASN A 51 12.80 6.92 -2.08
CA ASN A 51 12.08 7.29 -3.28
C ASN A 51 10.66 6.77 -3.19
N LYS A 52 9.72 7.66 -2.95
CA LYS A 52 8.32 7.27 -2.79
C LYS A 52 7.76 6.66 -4.05
N ASP A 53 8.16 7.20 -5.21
CA ASP A 53 7.64 6.68 -6.47
C ASP A 53 8.08 5.24 -6.67
N GLU A 54 9.28 4.91 -6.29
CA GLU A 54 9.74 3.55 -6.42
C GLU A 54 8.98 2.63 -5.50
N MET A 55 8.68 3.09 -4.29
CA MET A 55 7.91 2.28 -3.36
C MET A 55 6.51 2.04 -3.90
N LEU A 56 5.89 3.07 -4.45
CA LEU A 56 4.57 2.93 -5.02
C LEU A 56 4.57 1.96 -6.20
N ALA A 57 5.56 2.09 -7.07
CA ALA A 57 5.64 1.20 -8.21
C ALA A 57 5.84 -0.25 -7.76
N ALA A 58 6.67 -0.46 -6.75
CA ALA A 58 6.92 -1.80 -6.26
C ALA A 58 5.66 -2.41 -5.67
N MET A 59 4.88 -1.62 -4.93
CA MET A 59 3.65 -2.12 -4.35
C MET A 59 2.64 -2.46 -5.43
N CYS A 60 2.51 -1.60 -6.43
CA CYS A 60 1.57 -1.87 -7.52
C CYS A 60 2.00 -3.08 -8.33
N GLN A 61 3.27 -3.24 -8.55
CA GLN A 61 3.75 -4.41 -9.26
C GLN A 61 3.44 -5.68 -8.46
N PHE A 62 3.65 -5.62 -7.16
CA PHE A 62 3.36 -6.77 -6.32
C PHE A 62 1.87 -7.14 -6.40
N VAL A 63 0.99 -6.15 -6.39
CA VAL A 63 -0.44 -6.39 -6.49
C VAL A 63 -0.77 -7.07 -7.82
N HIS A 64 -0.19 -6.57 -8.90
CA HIS A 64 -0.46 -7.14 -10.22
C HIS A 64 0.09 -8.55 -10.35
N GLU A 65 1.15 -8.85 -9.63
CA GLU A 65 1.71 -10.20 -9.65
C GLU A 65 0.81 -11.20 -8.96
N GLN A 66 0.01 -10.75 -8.02
CA GLN A 66 -0.90 -11.66 -7.34
C GLN A 66 -2.00 -12.12 -8.28
N ASP A 67 -2.51 -11.19 -9.11
CA ASP A 67 -3.56 -11.52 -10.06
C ASP A 67 -3.59 -10.40 -11.09
N PRO A 68 -3.50 -10.71 -12.38
CA PRO A 68 -3.52 -9.66 -13.39
C PRO A 68 -4.82 -8.87 -13.43
N LYS A 69 -5.87 -9.38 -12.82
CA LYS A 69 -7.11 -8.63 -12.77
C LYS A 69 -7.14 -7.62 -11.64
N TYR A 70 -6.15 -7.62 -10.77
CA TYR A 70 -6.12 -6.67 -9.69
C TYR A 70 -5.64 -5.32 -10.22
N SER A 71 -6.40 -4.29 -9.88
CA SER A 71 -6.01 -2.91 -10.18
C SER A 71 -5.53 -2.29 -8.90
N CYS A 72 -4.34 -1.75 -8.90
CA CYS A 72 -3.76 -1.16 -7.70
C CYS A 72 -4.14 0.31 -7.62
N VAL A 73 -4.82 0.68 -6.56
CA VAL A 73 -5.18 2.07 -6.31
C VAL A 73 -4.56 2.43 -4.97
N VAL A 74 -3.47 3.16 -4.99
CA VAL A 74 -2.76 3.46 -3.77
C VAL A 74 -2.77 4.97 -3.53
N LYS A 75 -3.06 5.36 -2.31
CA LYS A 75 -3.05 6.74 -1.92
C LYS A 75 -1.86 6.96 -1.03
N VAL A 76 -1.10 8.00 -1.31
CA VAL A 76 0.09 8.29 -0.52
C VAL A 76 -0.31 9.19 0.63
N GLU A 77 0.08 8.79 1.82
CA GLU A 77 -0.14 9.60 3.00
C GLU A 77 1.17 9.79 3.72
N GLN A 78 1.32 10.90 4.36
CA GLN A 78 2.51 11.15 5.11
C GLN A 78 2.14 11.33 6.56
N SER A 79 2.92 10.77 7.43
CA SER A 79 2.68 10.90 8.85
C SER A 79 3.04 12.31 9.27
N TYR A 80 2.07 13.02 9.81
CA TYR A 80 2.33 14.35 10.28
C TYR A 80 2.26 14.45 11.79
N ALA A 81 2.28 13.32 12.43
CA ALA A 81 2.12 13.34 13.87
C ALA A 81 3.14 14.21 14.53
N SER A 82 4.38 14.05 14.12
CA SER A 82 5.39 14.84 14.76
C SER A 82 5.30 16.27 14.34
N ALA A 83 4.91 16.52 13.12
CA ALA A 83 4.79 17.89 12.70
C ALA A 83 3.66 18.56 13.40
N ALA A 84 2.61 17.83 13.60
CA ALA A 84 1.47 18.43 14.19
C ALA A 84 1.75 18.96 15.52
N HIS A 85 2.58 18.26 16.25
CA HIS A 85 2.67 18.73 17.54
C HIS A 85 3.59 19.82 17.65
N GLU A 86 4.18 20.24 16.64
CA GLU A 86 4.96 21.30 16.78
C GLU A 86 4.30 22.47 16.85
N LYS A 87 3.17 22.53 16.66
CA LYS A 87 2.54 23.70 16.72
C LYS A 87 2.15 24.07 17.80
#